data_a705de8d9ae6f8f9066cef83efa5b8a1
#
_entry.id   a705de8d9ae6f8f9066cef83efa5b8a1
#
_cell.length_a   1.000
_cell.length_b   1.000
_cell.length_c   1.000
_cell.angle_alpha   90.00
_cell.angle_beta   90.00
_cell.angle_gamma   90.00
#
_symmetry.space_group_name_H-M   'P 1'
#
loop_
_entity.id
_entity.type
_entity.pdbx_description
1 polymer ?
#
loop_
_entity_poly.entity_id
_entity_poly.type
_entity_poly.pdbx_seq_one_letter_code
_entity_poly.pdbx_strand_id
1 'polypeptide(L)'
;MTGVESLGVDSLADRACVDLTGAMDAGEGLLVGSFARCLFLVHSEREETAYINARPFRVNAGPIHSYCLGPSGRTAYLSELASGSKVEVLDWRGRRREGVVGRIKVEKRQCLLITARMPGEGGDEQPDVSVILQNAETVRLVGPGGGPVPVTELRPGDRVLVHRLAGARHAGRAVTETCLER
;
A
#
# COMPACT_ATOMS: atom_id res chain seq x y z
N MET A 1 6.43 -12.03 -1.36
CA MET A 1 5.71 -11.71 -2.62
C MET A 1 4.43 -12.51 -2.64
N THR A 2 3.38 -11.96 -3.21
CA THR A 2 2.08 -12.62 -3.36
C THR A 2 1.60 -12.54 -4.80
N GLY A 3 0.77 -13.50 -5.20
CA GLY A 3 0.12 -13.48 -6.53
C GLY A 3 -1.21 -12.73 -6.49
N VAL A 4 -1.46 -11.91 -7.49
CA VAL A 4 -2.77 -11.26 -7.69
C VAL A 4 -3.78 -12.33 -8.12
N GLU A 5 -4.90 -12.43 -7.43
CA GLU A 5 -5.95 -13.41 -7.73
C GLU A 5 -7.12 -12.80 -8.50
N SER A 6 -7.52 -11.60 -8.11
CA SER A 6 -8.62 -10.92 -8.77
C SER A 6 -8.52 -9.41 -8.69
N LEU A 7 -9.18 -8.76 -9.64
CA LEU A 7 -9.44 -7.33 -9.67
C LEU A 7 -10.94 -7.14 -9.56
N GLY A 8 -11.38 -6.48 -8.49
CA GLY A 8 -12.80 -6.26 -8.20
C GLY A 8 -13.36 -5.01 -8.85
N VAL A 9 -14.63 -4.77 -8.59
CA VAL A 9 -15.41 -3.68 -9.18
C VAL A 9 -14.89 -2.31 -8.73
N ASP A 10 -14.87 -1.38 -9.68
CA ASP A 10 -14.65 0.05 -9.41
C ASP A 10 -15.73 0.61 -8.47
N SER A 11 -15.31 1.22 -7.40
CA SER A 11 -16.18 1.97 -6.49
C SER A 11 -15.63 3.36 -6.23
N LEU A 12 -16.54 4.32 -6.00
CA LEU A 12 -16.15 5.68 -5.62
C LEU A 12 -15.74 5.69 -4.14
N ALA A 13 -14.53 6.15 -3.86
CA ALA A 13 -13.98 6.22 -2.51
C ALA A 13 -13.30 7.57 -2.23
N ASP A 14 -13.21 7.93 -0.95
CA ASP A 14 -12.40 9.04 -0.48
C ASP A 14 -10.93 8.61 -0.45
N ARG A 15 -10.22 8.87 -1.57
CA ARG A 15 -8.85 8.46 -1.79
C ARG A 15 -7.86 9.47 -1.24
N ALA A 16 -6.90 9.00 -0.46
CA ALA A 16 -5.79 9.79 0.08
C ALA A 16 -4.53 9.67 -0.78
N CYS A 17 -3.92 10.80 -1.12
CA CYS A 17 -2.51 10.88 -1.49
C CYS A 17 -1.70 11.32 -0.28
N VAL A 18 -0.60 10.65 -0.03
CA VAL A 18 0.39 10.98 1.01
C VAL A 18 1.57 11.65 0.33
N ASP A 19 1.78 12.94 0.61
CA ASP A 19 2.93 13.70 0.13
C ASP A 19 3.96 13.81 1.26
N LEU A 20 5.14 13.24 1.06
CA LEU A 20 6.25 13.31 2.02
C LEU A 20 7.06 14.60 1.83
N THR A 21 7.79 14.99 2.86
CA THR A 21 8.73 16.12 2.81
C THR A 21 10.01 15.82 2.02
N GLY A 22 10.30 14.54 1.79
CA GLY A 22 11.45 14.06 1.02
C GLY A 22 11.02 13.21 -0.17
N ALA A 23 11.86 13.15 -1.19
CA ALA A 23 11.65 12.27 -2.34
C ALA A 23 11.92 10.80 -2.00
N MET A 24 11.27 9.91 -2.71
CA MET A 24 11.49 8.47 -2.68
C MET A 24 12.26 8.02 -3.93
N ASP A 25 13.12 7.02 -3.77
CA ASP A 25 13.89 6.44 -4.85
C ASP A 25 13.09 5.38 -5.63
N ALA A 26 13.68 4.89 -6.75
CA ALA A 26 13.06 3.83 -7.54
C ALA A 26 12.86 2.56 -6.70
N GLY A 27 11.67 1.99 -6.76
CA GLY A 27 11.29 0.83 -5.96
C GLY A 27 10.98 1.15 -4.50
N GLU A 28 10.97 2.43 -4.09
CA GLU A 28 10.48 2.86 -2.79
C GLU A 28 8.99 3.23 -2.83
N GLY A 29 8.35 3.05 -1.69
CA GLY A 29 6.95 3.40 -1.49
C GLY A 29 6.50 3.28 -0.04
N LEU A 30 5.19 3.32 0.15
CA LEU A 30 4.55 3.12 1.45
C LEU A 30 3.85 1.76 1.51
N LEU A 31 3.84 1.17 2.68
CA LEU A 31 3.08 -0.05 2.95
C LEU A 31 1.64 0.30 3.34
N VAL A 32 0.71 -0.12 2.49
CA VAL A 32 -0.73 0.17 2.61
C VAL A 32 -1.55 -1.10 2.39
N GLY A 33 -2.68 -1.24 3.07
CA GLY A 33 -3.58 -2.38 2.85
C GLY A 33 -4.89 -2.26 3.60
N SER A 34 -5.87 -3.07 3.17
CA SER A 34 -7.18 -3.15 3.82
C SER A 34 -7.11 -3.91 5.15
N PHE A 35 -6.11 -4.76 5.32
CA PHE A 35 -5.94 -5.61 6.50
C PHE A 35 -4.62 -5.30 7.21
N ALA A 36 -4.69 -5.14 8.54
CA ALA A 36 -3.50 -4.83 9.34
C ALA A 36 -2.45 -5.95 9.32
N ARG A 37 -2.84 -7.21 9.03
CA ARG A 37 -1.94 -8.36 8.96
C ARG A 37 -1.03 -8.41 7.74
N CYS A 38 -1.40 -7.69 6.67
CA CYS A 38 -0.64 -7.68 5.41
C CYS A 38 -0.82 -6.39 4.65
N LEU A 39 0.26 -5.74 4.32
CA LEU A 39 0.29 -4.48 3.59
C LEU A 39 1.04 -4.64 2.27
N PHE A 40 0.54 -3.98 1.23
CA PHE A 40 1.14 -3.95 -0.11
C PHE A 40 2.12 -2.78 -0.22
N LEU A 41 3.22 -2.99 -0.94
CA LEU A 41 4.15 -1.90 -1.23
C LEU A 41 3.62 -1.09 -2.42
N VAL A 42 3.05 0.07 -2.11
CA VAL A 42 2.53 1.03 -3.10
C VAL A 42 3.66 1.99 -3.48
N HIS A 43 4.03 1.98 -4.75
CA HIS A 43 5.15 2.76 -5.29
C HIS A 43 4.87 4.27 -5.26
N SER A 44 5.92 5.08 -5.15
CA SER A 44 5.82 6.54 -5.32
C SER A 44 5.47 6.91 -6.77
N GLU A 45 4.81 8.06 -6.97
CA GLU A 45 4.51 8.60 -8.31
C GLU A 45 5.75 9.24 -8.97
N ARG A 46 6.91 8.57 -8.89
CA ARG A 46 8.16 9.12 -9.44
C ARG A 46 8.31 8.94 -10.95
N GLU A 47 7.59 7.98 -11.53
CA GLU A 47 7.65 7.72 -12.97
C GLU A 47 6.83 8.75 -13.74
N GLU A 48 7.45 9.38 -14.73
CA GLU A 48 6.76 10.27 -15.64
C GLU A 48 5.83 9.48 -16.57
N THR A 49 4.70 10.08 -16.90
CA THR A 49 3.83 9.60 -17.96
C THR A 49 3.71 10.69 -19.03
N ALA A 50 3.13 10.37 -20.18
CA ALA A 50 2.96 11.34 -21.28
C ALA A 50 2.19 12.61 -20.86
N TYR A 51 1.43 12.55 -19.76
CA TYR A 51 0.52 13.63 -19.32
C TYR A 51 0.77 14.12 -17.90
N ILE A 52 1.60 13.44 -17.12
CA ILE A 52 1.78 13.75 -15.68
C ILE A 52 3.27 13.75 -15.34
N ASN A 53 3.75 14.87 -14.81
CA ASN A 53 5.11 14.99 -14.32
C ASN A 53 5.34 14.11 -13.10
N ALA A 54 6.56 13.62 -12.94
CA ALA A 54 7.00 12.84 -11.79
C ALA A 54 6.75 13.56 -10.46
N ARG A 55 6.26 12.83 -9.47
CA ARG A 55 6.06 13.28 -8.10
C ARG A 55 6.73 12.29 -7.13
N PRO A 56 8.05 12.30 -7.05
CA PRO A 56 8.79 11.30 -6.27
C PRO A 56 8.51 11.37 -4.77
N PHE A 57 7.85 12.41 -4.31
CA PHE A 57 7.44 12.60 -2.92
C PHE A 57 6.04 12.05 -2.62
N ARG A 58 5.26 11.64 -3.63
CA ARG A 58 3.84 11.26 -3.50
C ARG A 58 3.63 9.76 -3.60
N VAL A 59 2.78 9.22 -2.70
CA VAL A 59 2.14 7.91 -2.87
C VAL A 59 0.63 8.08 -2.91
N ASN A 60 -0.01 7.55 -3.93
CA ASN A 60 -1.46 7.42 -4.02
C ASN A 60 -1.86 6.17 -3.21
N ALA A 61 -2.22 6.39 -1.95
CA ALA A 61 -2.28 5.33 -0.96
C ALA A 61 -3.65 4.62 -0.86
N GLY A 62 -4.65 5.07 -1.63
CA GLY A 62 -5.98 4.47 -1.63
C GLY A 62 -6.95 5.09 -0.62
N PRO A 63 -8.08 4.41 -0.31
CA PRO A 63 -9.13 4.96 0.53
C PRO A 63 -8.71 5.21 1.98
N ILE A 64 -9.34 6.19 2.61
CA ILE A 64 -9.00 6.69 3.95
C ILE A 64 -9.07 5.64 5.07
N HIS A 65 -9.81 4.53 4.89
CA HIS A 65 -9.90 3.43 5.85
C HIS A 65 -8.67 2.51 5.82
N SER A 66 -7.84 2.58 4.77
CA SER A 66 -6.69 1.70 4.63
C SER A 66 -5.65 1.98 5.72
N TYR A 67 -4.98 0.92 6.15
CA TYR A 67 -3.84 1.02 7.05
C TYR A 67 -2.59 1.47 6.30
N CYS A 68 -1.79 2.30 6.95
CA CYS A 68 -0.44 2.66 6.54
C CYS A 68 0.55 2.31 7.64
N LEU A 69 1.72 1.76 7.28
CA LEU A 69 2.75 1.42 8.25
C LEU A 69 3.51 2.68 8.69
N GLY A 70 3.54 2.91 9.98
CA GLY A 70 4.36 3.91 10.63
C GLY A 70 5.60 3.30 11.31
N PRO A 71 6.45 4.14 11.94
CA PRO A 71 7.65 3.70 12.62
C PRO A 71 7.37 2.65 13.70
N SER A 72 8.39 1.83 13.97
CA SER A 72 8.33 0.76 14.98
C SER A 72 7.22 -0.27 14.72
N GLY A 73 6.81 -0.45 13.47
CA GLY A 73 5.80 -1.42 13.09
C GLY A 73 4.37 -1.06 13.52
N ARG A 74 4.11 0.19 13.90
CA ARG A 74 2.75 0.66 14.19
C ARG A 74 1.99 0.94 12.90
N THR A 75 0.70 0.70 12.91
CA THR A 75 -0.19 1.09 11.80
C THR A 75 -1.07 2.26 12.22
N ALA A 76 -1.41 3.11 11.26
CA ALA A 76 -2.43 4.15 11.38
C ALA A 76 -3.37 4.04 10.18
N TYR A 77 -4.61 4.49 10.33
CA TYR A 77 -5.47 4.69 9.18
C TYR A 77 -4.97 5.87 8.35
N LEU A 78 -5.17 5.84 7.03
CA LEU A 78 -4.83 6.98 6.18
C LEU A 78 -5.58 8.26 6.60
N SER A 79 -6.80 8.11 7.17
CA SER A 79 -7.58 9.23 7.72
C SER A 79 -6.97 9.87 8.97
N GLU A 80 -6.07 9.18 9.66
CA GLU A 80 -5.39 9.69 10.87
C GLU A 80 -4.09 10.42 10.55
N LEU A 81 -3.56 10.26 9.33
CA LEU A 81 -2.33 10.92 8.92
C LEU A 81 -2.56 12.42 8.68
N ALA A 82 -1.63 13.22 9.17
CA ALA A 82 -1.61 14.68 8.97
C ALA A 82 -0.18 15.15 8.70
N SER A 83 -0.02 16.43 8.37
CA SER A 83 1.31 17.06 8.28
C SER A 83 2.10 16.85 9.58
N GLY A 84 3.33 16.39 9.47
CA GLY A 84 4.20 16.02 10.60
C GLY A 84 4.06 14.56 11.06
N SER A 85 3.04 13.81 10.59
CA SER A 85 2.96 12.37 10.85
C SER A 85 4.17 11.66 10.28
N LYS A 86 4.60 10.59 10.96
CA LYS A 86 5.72 9.75 10.53
C LYS A 86 5.19 8.45 9.93
N VAL A 87 5.72 8.08 8.77
CA VAL A 87 5.42 6.84 8.07
C VAL A 87 6.71 6.08 7.76
N GLU A 88 6.60 4.79 7.52
CA GLU A 88 7.73 3.97 7.11
C GLU A 88 7.80 3.88 5.58
N VAL A 89 8.90 4.34 5.01
CA VAL A 89 9.23 4.16 3.59
C VAL A 89 10.01 2.88 3.44
N LEU A 90 9.57 2.00 2.55
CA LEU A 90 10.24 0.74 2.23
C LEU A 90 10.74 0.75 0.79
N ASP A 91 11.91 0.14 0.59
CA ASP A 91 12.33 -0.25 -0.75
C ASP A 91 12.00 -1.72 -1.03
N TRP A 92 12.08 -2.11 -2.30
CA TRP A 92 11.80 -3.47 -2.75
C TRP A 92 12.75 -4.55 -2.17
N ARG A 93 13.90 -4.16 -1.59
CA ARG A 93 14.86 -5.03 -0.89
C ARG A 93 14.56 -5.16 0.60
N GLY A 94 13.55 -4.44 1.10
CA GLY A 94 13.16 -4.44 2.50
C GLY A 94 13.93 -3.44 3.37
N ARG A 95 14.74 -2.57 2.80
CA ARG A 95 15.38 -1.47 3.56
C ARG A 95 14.33 -0.46 3.94
N ARG A 96 14.41 0.02 5.18
CA ARG A 96 13.42 0.91 5.78
C ARG A 96 14.05 2.24 6.16
N ARG A 97 13.27 3.29 6.02
CA ARG A 97 13.58 4.61 6.56
C ARG A 97 12.32 5.34 6.98
N GLU A 98 12.43 6.26 7.91
CA GLU A 98 11.34 7.14 8.30
C GLU A 98 11.11 8.20 7.23
N GLY A 99 9.84 8.41 6.89
CA GLY A 99 9.36 9.53 6.08
C GLY A 99 8.46 10.44 6.90
N VAL A 100 8.50 11.73 6.66
CA VAL A 100 7.62 12.71 7.31
C VAL A 100 6.57 13.16 6.30
N VAL A 101 5.30 13.06 6.69
CA VAL A 101 4.18 13.55 5.88
C VAL A 101 4.20 15.08 5.86
N GLY A 102 4.29 15.65 4.67
CA GLY A 102 4.14 17.10 4.46
C GLY A 102 2.70 17.51 4.25
N ARG A 103 1.91 16.63 3.59
CA ARG A 103 0.50 16.89 3.27
C ARG A 103 -0.25 15.60 2.99
N ILE A 104 -1.52 15.57 3.37
CA ILE A 104 -2.50 14.57 2.90
C ILE A 104 -3.52 15.27 2.01
N LYS A 105 -3.77 14.70 0.83
CA LYS A 105 -4.79 15.17 -0.10
C LYS A 105 -5.87 14.11 -0.27
N VAL A 106 -7.10 14.40 0.12
CA VAL A 106 -8.23 13.47 0.00
C VAL A 106 -9.18 13.95 -1.09
N GLU A 107 -9.52 13.05 -2.02
CA GLU A 107 -10.42 13.32 -3.14
C GLU A 107 -11.26 12.08 -3.45
N LYS A 108 -12.50 12.28 -3.89
CA LYS A 108 -13.33 11.18 -4.41
C LYS A 108 -12.77 10.68 -5.74
N ARG A 109 -12.47 9.39 -5.81
CA ARG A 109 -11.90 8.73 -7.00
C ARG A 109 -12.46 7.32 -7.15
N GLN A 110 -12.52 6.85 -8.39
CA GLN A 110 -12.78 5.45 -8.66
C GLN A 110 -11.60 4.60 -8.24
N CYS A 111 -11.87 3.52 -7.50
CA CYS A 111 -10.87 2.63 -6.95
C CYS A 111 -11.19 1.18 -7.31
N LEU A 112 -10.13 0.41 -7.53
CA LEU A 112 -10.14 -1.03 -7.75
C LEU A 112 -9.86 -1.77 -6.44
N LEU A 113 -10.58 -2.85 -6.19
CA LEU A 113 -10.21 -3.85 -5.19
C LEU A 113 -9.21 -4.84 -5.83
N ILE A 114 -8.04 -4.96 -5.27
CA ILE A 114 -7.01 -5.91 -5.68
C ILE A 114 -6.89 -6.97 -4.58
N THR A 115 -7.24 -8.22 -4.91
CA THR A 115 -7.12 -9.35 -4.00
C THR A 115 -5.90 -10.18 -4.37
N ALA A 116 -5.18 -10.64 -3.37
CA ALA A 116 -3.98 -11.44 -3.55
C ALA A 116 -3.92 -12.59 -2.55
N ARG A 117 -3.42 -13.75 -2.99
CA ARG A 117 -3.25 -14.93 -2.17
C ARG A 117 -1.85 -15.01 -1.63
N MET A 118 -1.73 -15.10 -0.31
CA MET A 118 -0.46 -15.30 0.35
C MET A 118 0.01 -16.74 0.17
N PRO A 119 1.31 -16.97 -0.13
CA PRO A 119 1.84 -18.33 -0.09
C PRO A 119 1.77 -18.86 1.35
N GLY A 120 1.17 -20.04 1.52
CA GLY A 120 1.13 -20.74 2.80
C GLY A 120 2.50 -21.23 3.23
N GLU A 121 2.76 -21.27 4.53
CA GLU A 121 3.87 -22.03 5.10
C GLU A 121 3.34 -23.45 5.40
N GLY A 122 3.97 -24.47 4.82
CA GLY A 122 3.61 -25.87 5.08
C GLY A 122 2.38 -26.40 4.35
N GLY A 123 1.84 -25.70 3.34
CA GLY A 123 0.71 -26.18 2.54
C GLY A 123 -0.67 -25.75 3.05
N ASP A 124 -0.75 -25.00 4.14
CA ASP A 124 -2.00 -24.43 4.63
C ASP A 124 -2.47 -23.27 3.73
N GLU A 125 -3.76 -23.24 3.41
CA GLU A 125 -4.37 -22.10 2.73
C GLU A 125 -4.32 -20.87 3.63
N GLN A 126 -3.58 -19.86 3.20
CA GLN A 126 -3.59 -18.57 3.87
C GLN A 126 -4.78 -17.73 3.36
N PRO A 127 -5.42 -16.95 4.25
CA PRO A 127 -6.52 -16.10 3.83
C PRO A 127 -6.06 -15.07 2.80
N ASP A 128 -6.94 -14.77 1.86
CA ASP A 128 -6.74 -13.71 0.90
C ASP A 128 -6.52 -12.36 1.61
N VAL A 129 -5.68 -11.55 1.02
CA VAL A 129 -5.39 -10.18 1.46
C VAL A 129 -5.75 -9.22 0.35
N SER A 130 -6.13 -8.00 0.72
CA SER A 130 -6.54 -7.03 -0.29
C SER A 130 -6.01 -5.63 -0.02
N VAL A 131 -5.98 -4.86 -1.09
CA VAL A 131 -5.79 -3.42 -1.08
C VAL A 131 -6.75 -2.78 -2.07
N ILE A 132 -7.28 -1.62 -1.72
CA ILE A 132 -8.09 -0.81 -2.62
C ILE A 132 -7.21 0.37 -3.07
N LEU A 133 -7.07 0.55 -4.38
CA LEU A 133 -6.26 1.62 -4.95
C LEU A 133 -7.02 2.34 -6.07
N GLN A 134 -6.68 3.61 -6.30
CA GLN A 134 -7.29 4.35 -7.40
C GLN A 134 -7.00 3.66 -8.74
N ASN A 135 -8.02 3.53 -9.58
CA ASN A 135 -7.91 3.04 -10.96
C ASN A 135 -7.26 4.13 -11.85
N ALA A 136 -5.94 4.18 -11.85
CA ALA A 136 -5.17 5.12 -12.65
C ALA A 136 -3.77 4.58 -12.96
N GLU A 137 -3.24 4.91 -14.13
CA GLU A 137 -1.92 4.45 -14.60
C GLU A 137 -0.74 4.93 -13.75
N THR A 138 -0.92 6.05 -13.02
CA THR A 138 0.09 6.59 -12.11
C THR A 138 0.17 5.84 -10.79
N VAL A 139 -0.84 5.02 -10.47
CA VAL A 139 -0.88 4.21 -9.26
C VAL A 139 -0.25 2.85 -9.57
N ARG A 140 0.79 2.53 -8.84
CA ARG A 140 1.61 1.34 -9.11
C ARG A 140 1.88 0.56 -7.84
N LEU A 141 1.84 -0.75 -7.94
CA LEU A 141 2.42 -1.66 -6.95
C LEU A 141 3.87 -1.96 -7.33
N VAL A 142 4.66 -2.35 -6.34
CA VAL A 142 6.04 -2.77 -6.59
C VAL A 142 6.05 -4.27 -6.87
N GLY A 143 6.54 -4.62 -8.04
CA GLY A 143 6.71 -6.00 -8.49
C GLY A 143 8.06 -6.62 -8.12
N PRO A 144 8.34 -7.85 -8.58
CA PRO A 144 9.65 -8.49 -8.44
C PRO A 144 10.78 -7.64 -9.02
N GLY A 145 11.90 -7.55 -8.29
CA GLY A 145 13.04 -6.75 -8.72
C GLY A 145 12.87 -5.24 -8.54
N GLY A 146 11.76 -4.77 -7.93
CA GLY A 146 11.53 -3.36 -7.64
C GLY A 146 10.86 -2.57 -8.76
N GLY A 147 10.49 -3.23 -9.85
CA GLY A 147 9.81 -2.58 -10.97
C GLY A 147 8.39 -2.13 -10.57
N PRO A 148 7.97 -0.92 -11.01
CA PRO A 148 6.62 -0.44 -10.80
C PRO A 148 5.65 -1.13 -11.76
N VAL A 149 4.52 -1.66 -11.24
CA VAL A 149 3.46 -2.31 -12.00
C VAL A 149 2.19 -1.45 -11.90
N PRO A 150 1.74 -0.80 -12.97
CA PRO A 150 0.51 0.00 -12.94
C PRO A 150 -0.70 -0.86 -12.57
N VAL A 151 -1.56 -0.35 -11.68
CA VAL A 151 -2.78 -1.10 -11.28
C VAL A 151 -3.72 -1.36 -12.44
N THR A 152 -3.70 -0.51 -13.47
CA THR A 152 -4.48 -0.64 -14.70
C THR A 152 -4.00 -1.77 -15.62
N GLU A 153 -2.77 -2.26 -15.40
CA GLU A 153 -2.14 -3.33 -16.20
C GLU A 153 -2.07 -4.66 -15.44
N LEU A 154 -2.40 -4.66 -14.14
CA LEU A 154 -2.39 -5.88 -13.31
C LEU A 154 -3.34 -6.94 -13.86
N ARG A 155 -2.89 -8.19 -13.79
CA ARG A 155 -3.66 -9.37 -14.20
C ARG A 155 -3.57 -10.45 -13.11
N PRO A 156 -4.55 -11.34 -13.02
CA PRO A 156 -4.42 -12.55 -12.21
C PRO A 156 -3.15 -13.31 -12.56
N GLY A 157 -2.39 -13.72 -11.55
CA GLY A 157 -1.08 -14.36 -11.69
C GLY A 157 0.12 -13.41 -11.58
N ASP A 158 -0.07 -12.10 -11.72
CA ASP A 158 1.02 -11.14 -11.50
C ASP A 158 1.48 -11.17 -10.05
N ARG A 159 2.77 -10.92 -9.83
CA ARG A 159 3.39 -10.96 -8.50
C ARG A 159 3.72 -9.56 -8.02
N VAL A 160 3.29 -9.26 -6.77
CA VAL A 160 3.54 -7.98 -6.12
C VAL A 160 4.17 -8.16 -4.74
N LEU A 161 4.86 -7.12 -4.28
CA LEU A 161 5.49 -7.12 -2.96
C LEU A 161 4.48 -6.78 -1.88
N VAL A 162 4.48 -7.60 -0.83
CA VAL A 162 3.72 -7.38 0.39
C VAL A 162 4.60 -7.56 1.61
N HIS A 163 4.19 -6.95 2.70
CA HIS A 163 4.79 -7.11 4.01
C HIS A 163 3.78 -7.71 4.98
N ARG A 164 4.10 -8.90 5.52
CA ARG A 164 3.30 -9.55 6.56
C ARG A 164 3.64 -8.94 7.92
N LEU A 165 2.62 -8.64 8.68
CA LEU A 165 2.74 -8.18 10.05
C LEU A 165 2.26 -9.30 10.99
N ALA A 166 3.06 -9.61 12.01
CA ALA A 166 2.71 -10.62 12.98
C ALA A 166 1.64 -10.11 13.95
N GLY A 167 0.66 -10.97 14.27
CA GLY A 167 -0.38 -10.73 15.27
C GLY A 167 -1.51 -9.78 14.81
N ALA A 168 -2.56 -9.73 15.64
CA ALA A 168 -3.63 -8.74 15.52
C ALA A 168 -3.14 -7.34 15.91
N ARG A 169 -3.90 -6.31 15.56
CA ARG A 169 -3.58 -4.91 15.86
C ARG A 169 -4.70 -4.27 16.67
N HIS A 170 -4.33 -3.59 17.75
CA HIS A 170 -5.23 -2.74 18.52
C HIS A 170 -4.61 -1.35 18.64
N ALA A 171 -5.34 -0.31 18.22
CA ALA A 171 -4.83 1.07 18.16
C ALA A 171 -3.43 1.18 17.49
N GLY A 172 -3.24 0.46 16.38
CA GLY A 172 -1.99 0.44 15.61
C GLY A 172 -0.84 -0.37 16.22
N ARG A 173 -1.03 -1.01 17.38
CA ARG A 173 -0.01 -1.84 18.06
C ARG A 173 -0.32 -3.32 17.89
N ALA A 174 0.72 -4.15 17.77
CA ALA A 174 0.56 -5.60 17.77
C ALA A 174 0.02 -6.08 19.13
N VAL A 175 -0.98 -6.96 19.09
CA VAL A 175 -1.58 -7.61 20.25
C VAL A 175 -1.63 -9.12 20.04
N THR A 176 -1.72 -9.88 21.14
CA THR A 176 -1.85 -11.34 21.09
C THR A 176 -3.29 -11.83 20.94
N GLU A 177 -4.25 -10.92 20.88
CA GLU A 177 -5.66 -11.25 20.69
C GLU A 177 -5.98 -11.68 19.26
N THR A 178 -6.97 -12.55 19.10
CA THR A 178 -7.47 -12.97 17.80
C THR A 178 -8.41 -11.91 17.26
N CYS A 179 -8.03 -11.25 16.16
CA CYS A 179 -8.87 -10.32 15.42
C CYS A 179 -9.14 -10.88 14.03
N LEU A 180 -10.42 -10.94 13.63
CA LEU A 180 -10.85 -11.36 12.31
C LEU A 180 -11.29 -10.13 11.50
N GLU A 181 -10.46 -9.72 10.55
CA GLU A 181 -10.78 -8.72 9.54
C GLU A 181 -11.29 -9.44 8.27
N ARG A 182 -12.44 -9.01 7.74
CA ARG A 182 -13.10 -9.57 6.54
C ARG A 182 -13.35 -8.52 5.48
#